data_889d992545b1e5250269fbd510c68de9
#
_entry.id   889d992545b1e5250269fbd510c68de9
#
_cell.length_a   1.000
_cell.length_b   1.000
_cell.length_c   1.000
_cell.angle_alpha   90.00
_cell.angle_beta   90.00
_cell.angle_gamma   90.00
#
_symmetry.space_group_name_H-M   'P 1'
#
loop_
_entity.id
_entity.type
_entity.pdbx_description
1 polymer ?
#
loop_
_entity_poly.entity_id
_entity_poly.type
_entity_poly.pdbx_seq_one_letter_code
_entity_poly.pdbx_strand_id
1 'polypeptide(L)'
;MYAIVEIAGQQFKVEQDQQIFAHRLEAEEGSKIDFDKVLLMDDAGKINVGAPVIKGAKVTAKVLEHLKGDKVIVFKKKRRKGYKVKNGHRQYLTKLEILKIDAKAPAAKKAAPKKEAKPVAKKAPAKKTAAKKPAAKKAPAKKTTAKKAE
;
A
#
# COMPACT_ATOMS: atom_id res chain seq x y z
N MET A 1 -12.55 -13.43 -20.33
CA MET A 1 -11.21 -12.84 -20.18
C MET A 1 -10.67 -13.22 -18.81
N TYR A 2 -9.49 -13.82 -18.73
CA TYR A 2 -8.83 -14.06 -17.46
C TYR A 2 -7.37 -13.60 -17.51
N ALA A 3 -6.78 -13.39 -16.34
CA ALA A 3 -5.38 -13.04 -16.21
C ALA A 3 -4.70 -13.85 -15.10
N ILE A 4 -3.38 -14.04 -15.21
CA ILE A 4 -2.54 -14.55 -14.13
C ILE A 4 -1.75 -13.37 -13.59
N VAL A 5 -1.95 -13.05 -12.32
CA VAL A 5 -1.35 -11.91 -11.65
C VAL A 5 -0.60 -12.36 -10.39
N GLU A 6 0.53 -11.71 -10.11
CA GLU A 6 1.28 -11.90 -8.86
C GLU A 6 0.81 -10.89 -7.81
N ILE A 7 0.27 -11.39 -6.70
CA ILE A 7 -0.20 -10.60 -5.56
C ILE A 7 0.48 -11.11 -4.28
N ALA A 8 1.15 -10.24 -3.55
CA ALA A 8 1.86 -10.59 -2.30
C ALA A 8 2.77 -11.83 -2.44
N GLY A 9 3.47 -11.97 -3.59
CA GLY A 9 4.38 -13.09 -3.85
C GLY A 9 3.70 -14.40 -4.24
N GLN A 10 2.39 -14.41 -4.44
CA GLN A 10 1.61 -15.56 -4.91
C GLN A 10 0.97 -15.26 -6.26
N GLN A 11 0.84 -16.28 -7.11
CA GLN A 11 0.21 -16.18 -8.41
C GLN A 11 -1.24 -16.62 -8.33
N PHE A 12 -2.14 -15.80 -8.87
CA PHE A 12 -3.57 -16.05 -8.92
C PHE A 12 -4.07 -16.01 -10.35
N LYS A 13 -4.89 -16.97 -10.72
CA LYS A 13 -5.75 -16.85 -11.91
C LYS A 13 -6.96 -16.03 -11.49
N VAL A 14 -7.21 -14.92 -12.15
CA VAL A 14 -8.28 -13.98 -11.83
C VAL A 14 -9.17 -13.73 -13.04
N GLU A 15 -10.45 -13.63 -12.79
CA GLU A 15 -11.48 -13.23 -13.73
C GLU A 15 -12.16 -11.95 -13.25
N GLN A 16 -12.87 -11.27 -14.11
CA GLN A 16 -13.62 -10.07 -13.74
C GLN A 16 -14.73 -10.46 -12.72
N ASP A 17 -15.00 -9.60 -11.75
CA ASP A 17 -15.99 -9.77 -10.67
C ASP A 17 -15.74 -10.99 -9.77
N GLN A 18 -14.55 -11.60 -9.85
CA GLN A 18 -14.15 -12.71 -8.98
C GLN A 18 -13.66 -12.21 -7.62
N GLN A 19 -14.02 -12.94 -6.55
CA GLN A 19 -13.47 -12.71 -5.21
C GLN A 19 -12.36 -13.70 -4.92
N ILE A 20 -11.22 -13.20 -4.44
CA ILE A 20 -10.05 -13.99 -4.09
C ILE A 20 -9.54 -13.64 -2.69
N PHE A 21 -8.84 -14.59 -2.06
CA PHE A 21 -8.16 -14.39 -0.79
C PHE A 21 -6.64 -14.38 -1.02
N ALA A 22 -6.03 -13.22 -0.84
CA ALA A 22 -4.59 -13.05 -0.91
C ALA A 22 -3.99 -12.88 0.50
N HIS A 23 -2.66 -12.99 0.63
CA HIS A 23 -1.99 -12.61 1.86
C HIS A 23 -2.29 -11.17 2.23
N ARG A 24 -2.16 -10.83 3.51
CA ARG A 24 -2.47 -9.49 4.03
C ARG A 24 -1.75 -8.41 3.24
N LEU A 25 -2.53 -7.46 2.72
CA LEU A 25 -2.05 -6.26 2.05
C LEU A 25 -2.11 -5.06 3.00
N GLU A 26 -1.19 -4.12 2.81
CA GLU A 26 -1.14 -2.86 3.55
C GLU A 26 -2.02 -1.82 2.85
N ALA A 27 -3.33 -2.03 2.91
CA ALA A 27 -4.31 -1.13 2.31
C ALA A 27 -5.56 -1.09 3.18
N GLU A 28 -6.30 0.00 3.13
CA GLU A 28 -7.54 0.16 3.88
C GLU A 28 -8.69 -0.61 3.22
N GLU A 29 -9.64 -1.06 4.03
CA GLU A 29 -10.86 -1.70 3.55
C GLU A 29 -11.69 -0.72 2.69
N GLY A 30 -12.19 -1.20 1.56
CA GLY A 30 -12.91 -0.40 0.58
C GLY A 30 -12.03 0.32 -0.43
N SER A 31 -10.69 0.36 -0.26
CA SER A 31 -9.76 0.97 -1.20
C SER A 31 -9.60 0.16 -2.48
N LYS A 32 -9.23 0.83 -3.58
CA LYS A 32 -8.87 0.20 -4.83
C LYS A 32 -7.35 0.08 -4.92
N ILE A 33 -6.89 -1.07 -5.32
CA ILE A 33 -5.47 -1.37 -5.52
C ILE A 33 -5.27 -1.83 -6.95
N ASP A 34 -4.18 -1.38 -7.54
CA ASP A 34 -3.77 -1.75 -8.88
C ASP A 34 -2.56 -2.68 -8.81
N PHE A 35 -2.62 -3.79 -9.53
CA PHE A 35 -1.56 -4.77 -9.64
C PHE A 35 -0.97 -4.72 -11.05
N ASP A 36 0.31 -4.33 -11.15
CA ASP A 36 1.02 -4.18 -12.43
C ASP A 36 1.76 -5.46 -12.86
N LYS A 37 1.93 -6.43 -11.95
CA LYS A 37 2.63 -7.69 -12.21
C LYS A 37 1.70 -8.72 -12.83
N VAL A 38 1.32 -8.50 -14.07
CA VAL A 38 0.51 -9.44 -14.85
C VAL A 38 1.42 -10.33 -15.69
N LEU A 39 1.33 -11.64 -15.47
CA LEU A 39 2.19 -12.64 -16.12
C LEU A 39 1.59 -13.17 -17.43
N LEU A 40 0.28 -13.34 -17.45
CA LEU A 40 -0.45 -13.86 -18.60
C LEU A 40 -1.83 -13.22 -18.65
N MET A 41 -2.30 -12.98 -19.86
CA MET A 41 -3.69 -12.58 -20.15
C MET A 41 -4.24 -13.40 -21.29
N ASP A 42 -5.47 -13.84 -21.13
CA ASP A 42 -6.26 -14.46 -22.20
C ASP A 42 -7.53 -13.64 -22.43
N ASP A 43 -7.64 -13.11 -23.63
CA ASP A 43 -8.82 -12.41 -24.10
C ASP A 43 -9.44 -13.18 -25.28
N ALA A 44 -10.48 -13.97 -24.98
CA ALA A 44 -11.23 -14.74 -25.97
C ALA A 44 -10.36 -15.57 -26.94
N GLY A 45 -9.32 -16.24 -26.40
CA GLY A 45 -8.40 -17.09 -27.16
C GLY A 45 -7.16 -16.37 -27.70
N LYS A 46 -7.00 -15.08 -27.44
CA LYS A 46 -5.75 -14.35 -27.69
C LYS A 46 -4.91 -14.35 -26.43
N ILE A 47 -3.94 -15.26 -26.39
CA ILE A 47 -3.07 -15.44 -25.22
C ILE A 47 -1.85 -14.52 -25.36
N ASN A 48 -1.67 -13.63 -24.41
CA ASN A 48 -0.49 -12.79 -24.26
C ASN A 48 0.30 -13.27 -23.03
N VAL A 49 1.53 -13.71 -23.24
CA VAL A 49 2.43 -14.17 -22.18
C VAL A 49 3.50 -13.13 -21.93
N GLY A 50 3.71 -12.76 -20.68
CA GLY A 50 4.76 -11.83 -20.26
C GLY A 50 6.13 -12.51 -20.19
N ALA A 51 7.19 -11.75 -20.45
CA ALA A 51 8.56 -12.18 -20.24
C ALA A 51 9.33 -11.15 -19.38
N PRO A 52 9.28 -11.20 -18.05
CA PRO A 52 8.43 -12.00 -17.16
C PRO A 52 7.01 -11.44 -16.97
N VAL A 53 6.78 -10.14 -17.22
CA VAL A 53 5.48 -9.47 -17.06
C VAL A 53 5.06 -8.77 -18.35
N ILE A 54 3.76 -8.63 -18.55
CA ILE A 54 3.20 -7.90 -19.68
C ILE A 54 3.30 -6.41 -19.41
N LYS A 55 4.08 -5.69 -20.20
CA LYS A 55 4.25 -4.24 -20.06
C LYS A 55 2.93 -3.52 -20.37
N GLY A 56 2.46 -2.76 -19.39
CA GLY A 56 1.25 -1.95 -19.54
C GLY A 56 -0.06 -2.70 -19.27
N ALA A 57 -0.02 -3.95 -18.84
CA ALA A 57 -1.17 -4.64 -18.29
C ALA A 57 -1.35 -4.28 -16.82
N LYS A 58 -2.61 -4.21 -16.37
CA LYS A 58 -2.98 -3.83 -15.02
C LYS A 58 -4.25 -4.55 -14.59
N VAL A 59 -4.27 -5.01 -13.34
CA VAL A 59 -5.47 -5.56 -12.72
C VAL A 59 -5.86 -4.65 -11.55
N THR A 60 -7.06 -4.11 -11.62
CA THR A 60 -7.62 -3.28 -10.54
C THR A 60 -8.53 -4.13 -9.67
N ALA A 61 -8.24 -4.20 -8.38
CA ALA A 61 -9.05 -4.88 -7.39
C ALA A 61 -9.49 -3.94 -6.27
N LYS A 62 -10.59 -4.28 -5.63
CA LYS A 62 -11.11 -3.59 -4.44
C LYS A 62 -10.88 -4.47 -3.22
N VAL A 63 -10.35 -3.89 -2.16
CA VAL A 63 -10.27 -4.55 -0.85
C VAL A 63 -11.65 -4.59 -0.22
N LEU A 64 -12.17 -5.77 0.06
CA LEU A 64 -13.46 -5.92 0.74
C LEU A 64 -13.27 -5.89 2.25
N GLU A 65 -12.45 -6.78 2.77
CA GLU A 65 -12.21 -6.93 4.20
C GLU A 65 -10.86 -7.60 4.49
N HIS A 66 -10.40 -7.44 5.70
CA HIS A 66 -9.23 -8.14 6.22
C HIS A 66 -9.65 -9.19 7.23
N LEU A 67 -9.27 -10.43 6.98
CA LEU A 67 -9.70 -11.58 7.79
C LEU A 67 -8.54 -12.49 8.18
N LYS A 68 -8.81 -13.39 9.09
CA LYS A 68 -7.91 -14.46 9.49
C LYS A 68 -8.49 -15.77 9.00
N GLY A 69 -7.67 -16.57 8.35
CA GLY A 69 -8.02 -17.92 7.92
C GLY A 69 -8.33 -18.86 9.10
N ASP A 70 -8.62 -20.10 8.79
CA ASP A 70 -8.87 -21.13 9.77
C ASP A 70 -7.66 -21.38 10.66
N LYS A 71 -7.91 -21.84 11.87
CA LYS A 71 -6.85 -22.13 12.83
C LYS A 71 -6.18 -23.44 12.50
N VAL A 72 -4.89 -23.37 12.13
CA VAL A 72 -4.04 -24.54 11.92
C VAL A 72 -3.33 -24.89 13.22
N ILE A 73 -3.46 -26.12 13.65
CA ILE A 73 -2.80 -26.61 14.87
C ILE A 73 -1.43 -27.14 14.52
N VAL A 74 -0.40 -26.49 15.02
CA VAL A 74 0.99 -26.95 14.91
C VAL A 74 1.32 -27.75 16.16
N PHE A 75 1.50 -29.06 16.00
CA PHE A 75 1.81 -29.97 17.09
C PHE A 75 3.20 -30.55 16.91
N LYS A 76 4.03 -30.42 17.95
CA LYS A 76 5.41 -30.97 18.00
C LYS A 76 5.56 -31.85 19.22
N LYS A 77 6.00 -33.09 19.01
CA LYS A 77 6.24 -34.05 20.08
C LYS A 77 7.51 -34.85 19.79
N LYS A 78 8.27 -35.17 20.83
CA LYS A 78 9.39 -36.14 20.75
C LYS A 78 9.07 -37.33 21.64
N ARG A 79 9.24 -38.54 21.10
CA ARG A 79 9.02 -39.79 21.88
C ARG A 79 9.97 -39.83 23.06
N ARG A 80 9.48 -40.31 24.20
CA ARG A 80 10.25 -40.57 25.43
C ARG A 80 11.04 -39.35 25.98
N LYS A 81 10.78 -38.13 25.51
CA LYS A 81 11.50 -36.92 25.89
C LYS A 81 10.67 -35.90 26.67
N GLY A 82 9.42 -36.22 27.01
CA GLY A 82 8.52 -35.24 27.67
C GLY A 82 8.19 -34.00 26.85
N TYR A 83 8.77 -33.81 25.64
CA TYR A 83 8.56 -32.68 24.78
C TYR A 83 7.23 -32.79 24.04
N LYS A 84 6.31 -31.84 24.32
CA LYS A 84 5.00 -31.77 23.71
C LYS A 84 4.60 -30.30 23.62
N VAL A 85 4.50 -29.74 22.42
CA VAL A 85 4.09 -28.35 22.17
C VAL A 85 2.94 -28.35 21.19
N LYS A 86 1.89 -27.61 21.50
CA LYS A 86 0.70 -27.43 20.66
C LYS A 86 0.41 -25.93 20.51
N ASN A 87 0.61 -25.39 19.32
CA ASN A 87 0.38 -24.00 18.98
C ASN A 87 -0.69 -23.89 17.89
N GLY A 88 -1.56 -22.90 17.98
CA GLY A 88 -2.50 -22.57 16.91
C GLY A 88 -1.99 -21.39 16.09
N HIS A 89 -2.05 -21.51 14.76
CA HIS A 89 -1.71 -20.44 13.83
C HIS A 89 -2.94 -20.07 13.00
N ARG A 90 -3.15 -18.77 12.76
CA ARG A 90 -4.11 -18.25 11.78
C ARG A 90 -3.39 -17.33 10.81
N GLN A 91 -3.51 -17.62 9.52
CA GLN A 91 -2.93 -16.78 8.48
C GLN A 91 -3.77 -15.51 8.32
N TYR A 92 -3.11 -14.36 8.22
CA TYR A 92 -3.75 -13.10 7.89
C TYR A 92 -3.98 -13.02 6.38
N LEU A 93 -5.22 -12.75 6.00
CA LEU A 93 -5.65 -12.68 4.61
C LEU A 93 -6.36 -11.35 4.34
N THR A 94 -6.42 -10.99 3.07
CA THR A 94 -7.21 -9.89 2.53
C THR A 94 -8.13 -10.45 1.46
N LYS A 95 -9.42 -10.19 1.58
CA LYS A 95 -10.42 -10.52 0.56
C LYS A 95 -10.47 -9.40 -0.47
N LEU A 96 -10.24 -9.75 -1.72
CA LEU A 96 -10.20 -8.85 -2.85
C LEU A 96 -11.31 -9.19 -3.84
N GLU A 97 -11.91 -8.19 -4.43
CA GLU A 97 -12.81 -8.30 -5.57
C GLU A 97 -12.14 -7.70 -6.80
N ILE A 98 -12.03 -8.46 -7.86
CA ILE A 98 -11.41 -8.02 -9.11
C ILE A 98 -12.44 -7.18 -9.88
N LEU A 99 -12.14 -5.91 -10.09
CA LEU A 99 -13.05 -5.00 -10.80
C LEU A 99 -12.78 -5.00 -12.30
N LYS A 100 -11.51 -4.89 -12.71
CA LYS A 100 -11.12 -4.75 -14.10
C LYS A 100 -9.77 -5.40 -14.38
N ILE A 101 -9.65 -5.92 -15.60
CA ILE A 101 -8.41 -6.43 -16.16
C ILE A 101 -8.12 -5.62 -17.41
N ASP A 102 -7.14 -4.72 -17.35
CA ASP A 102 -6.75 -3.85 -18.45
C ASP A 102 -5.53 -4.44 -19.16
N ALA A 103 -5.68 -4.74 -20.45
CA ALA A 103 -4.61 -5.28 -21.29
C ALA A 103 -3.53 -4.24 -21.61
N LYS A 104 -3.91 -2.96 -21.58
CA LYS A 104 -3.02 -1.84 -21.87
C LYS A 104 -3.29 -0.73 -20.86
N ALA A 105 -2.41 -0.56 -19.90
CA ALA A 105 -2.47 0.63 -19.04
C ALA A 105 -2.40 1.88 -19.94
N PRO A 106 -3.24 2.90 -19.71
CA PRO A 106 -3.04 4.17 -20.36
C PRO A 106 -1.61 4.62 -20.02
N ALA A 107 -0.80 4.87 -21.05
CA ALA A 107 0.52 5.41 -20.87
C ALA A 107 0.41 6.57 -19.88
N ALA A 108 1.06 6.47 -18.73
CA ALA A 108 1.10 7.53 -17.74
C ALA A 108 1.42 8.81 -18.53
N LYS A 109 0.49 9.76 -18.53
CA LYS A 109 0.77 11.10 -19.04
C LYS A 109 1.99 11.57 -18.26
N LYS A 110 3.17 11.49 -18.90
CA LYS A 110 4.35 12.21 -18.43
C LYS A 110 3.87 13.61 -18.15
N ALA A 111 3.87 14.02 -16.90
CA ALA A 111 3.68 15.40 -16.53
C ALA A 111 4.66 16.20 -17.38
N ALA A 112 4.14 16.98 -18.29
CA ALA A 112 4.92 17.88 -19.10
C ALA A 112 5.71 18.78 -18.14
N PRO A 113 7.02 18.99 -18.37
CA PRO A 113 7.77 19.92 -17.56
C PRO A 113 7.15 21.30 -17.76
N LYS A 114 6.65 21.87 -16.69
CA LYS A 114 6.18 23.25 -16.63
C LYS A 114 7.36 24.13 -17.02
N LYS A 115 7.33 24.65 -18.23
CA LYS A 115 8.28 25.66 -18.70
C LYS A 115 8.16 26.85 -17.73
N GLU A 116 9.22 27.06 -16.97
CA GLU A 116 9.47 28.33 -16.30
C GLU A 116 9.51 29.45 -17.36
N ALA A 117 8.51 30.29 -17.32
CA ALA A 117 8.59 31.59 -17.98
C ALA A 117 9.35 32.54 -17.04
N LYS A 118 10.57 32.89 -17.42
CA LYS A 118 11.32 33.98 -16.85
C LYS A 118 10.53 35.29 -17.02
N PRO A 119 10.35 36.10 -15.98
CA PRO A 119 10.07 37.50 -16.17
C PRO A 119 11.37 38.32 -16.21
N VAL A 120 11.44 39.10 -17.22
CA VAL A 120 12.51 40.09 -17.51
C VAL A 120 12.50 41.19 -16.46
N ALA A 121 13.70 41.60 -16.08
CA ALA A 121 14.03 42.66 -15.17
C ALA A 121 13.45 44.03 -15.55
N LYS A 122 13.14 44.86 -14.52
CA LYS A 122 13.65 46.24 -14.47
C LYS A 122 13.45 46.93 -13.12
N LYS A 123 14.61 47.36 -12.61
CA LYS A 123 14.89 48.57 -11.83
C LYS A 123 14.43 48.75 -10.40
N ALA A 124 15.40 48.75 -9.53
CA ALA A 124 15.50 49.50 -8.28
C ALA A 124 15.44 51.01 -8.51
N PRO A 125 15.31 51.92 -7.45
CA PRO A 125 16.13 51.92 -6.28
C PRO A 125 15.54 52.48 -4.95
N ALA A 126 16.23 52.14 -3.86
CA ALA A 126 16.55 52.97 -2.70
C ALA A 126 15.43 53.46 -1.73
N LYS A 127 15.50 53.34 -0.46
CA LYS A 127 16.43 53.78 0.54
C LYS A 127 15.83 53.70 1.94
N LYS A 128 16.59 53.23 2.92
CA LYS A 128 16.64 53.66 4.34
C LYS A 128 15.39 53.49 5.21
N THR A 129 15.39 53.06 6.43
CA THR A 129 16.35 53.05 7.55
C THR A 129 15.72 52.33 8.71
N ALA A 130 16.52 51.64 9.45
CA ALA A 130 16.78 51.67 10.87
C ALA A 130 15.77 51.05 11.87
N ALA A 131 16.27 50.02 12.47
CA ALA A 131 16.51 49.86 13.91
C ALA A 131 15.31 49.67 14.85
N LYS A 132 15.23 48.56 15.52
CA LYS A 132 15.59 48.42 16.94
C LYS A 132 15.07 47.10 17.50
N LYS A 133 15.97 46.25 17.90
CA LYS A 133 15.83 45.29 19.00
C LYS A 133 15.78 46.09 20.33
N PRO A 134 15.38 45.61 21.52
CA PRO A 134 15.62 44.29 22.03
C PRO A 134 14.60 43.73 23.09
N ALA A 135 14.80 42.47 23.41
CA ALA A 135 14.83 41.86 24.75
C ALA A 135 13.52 41.76 25.55
N ALA A 136 13.20 40.72 26.14
CA ALA A 136 13.76 39.71 26.99
C ALA A 136 12.70 39.18 27.98
N LYS A 137 12.87 37.88 28.33
CA LYS A 137 12.61 37.28 29.67
C LYS A 137 11.14 37.11 30.10
N LYS A 138 10.67 35.97 30.50
CA LYS A 138 11.11 35.02 31.53
C LYS A 138 10.11 33.84 31.61
N ALA A 139 10.55 32.67 31.68
CA ALA A 139 9.92 31.62 32.48
C ALA A 139 10.16 31.96 33.99
N PRO A 140 9.53 31.34 34.98
CA PRO A 140 9.49 29.94 35.23
C PRO A 140 8.30 29.38 36.09
N ALA A 141 8.25 28.06 36.16
CA ALA A 141 8.15 27.23 37.37
C ALA A 141 6.78 26.96 38.03
N LYS A 142 6.43 25.64 38.04
CA LYS A 142 6.52 24.72 39.16
C LYS A 142 5.44 24.84 40.24
N LYS A 143 4.74 23.77 40.47
CA LYS A 143 4.56 22.96 41.69
C LYS A 143 3.27 22.16 41.64
N THR A 144 3.36 20.84 41.59
CA THR A 144 3.37 19.88 42.72
C THR A 144 2.19 19.97 43.67
N THR A 145 1.58 18.86 43.81
CA THR A 145 1.22 18.03 45.00
C THR A 145 -0.18 17.47 44.79
N ALA A 146 -0.37 16.19 44.68
CA ALA A 146 -0.30 15.14 45.69
C ALA A 146 -1.59 15.02 46.51
N LYS A 147 -2.00 13.77 46.58
CA LYS A 147 -2.65 13.08 47.69
C LYS A 147 -4.18 12.96 47.63
N LYS A 148 -4.65 11.74 47.56
CA LYS A 148 -4.95 10.70 48.51
C LYS A 148 -6.47 10.44 48.63
N ALA A 149 -6.78 9.21 48.43
CA ALA A 149 -7.65 8.33 49.23
C ALA A 149 -9.17 8.57 49.19
N GLU A 150 -9.89 7.64 48.70
CA GLU A 150 -10.53 6.56 49.47
C GLU A 150 -10.95 5.46 48.51
#